data_c42a872255e791fc730997d99c58dc14
#
_entry.id   c42a872255e791fc730997d99c58dc14
#
_cell.length_a   1.000
_cell.length_b   1.000
_cell.length_c   1.000
_cell.angle_alpha   90.00
_cell.angle_beta   90.00
_cell.angle_gamma   90.00
#
_symmetry.space_group_name_H-M   'P 1'
#
loop_
_entity.id
_entity.type
_entity.pdbx_description
1 polymer ?
#
loop_
_entity_poly.entity_id
_entity_poly.type
_entity_poly.pdbx_seq_one_letter_code
_entity_poly.pdbx_strand_id
1 'polypeptide(L)'
;KSIIYSTETAFGGKQLTEEIQQHYNLSWSDAGRAKRKGGLSDDYGQVMLEPFKHSLIKHIDKAMKIFYSSSESIVISKLVLSGGVSKLDGLADDIASALSIPAEVGDVLKHLTVNNAIDANSFADEGPAMMLALGLALSESR
;
A
#
# COMPACT_ATOMS: atom_id res chain seq x y z
N LYS A 1 -5.91 18.30 -12.90
CA LYS A 1 -6.58 17.13 -12.27
C LYS A 1 -6.86 17.51 -10.82
N SER A 2 -8.06 17.23 -10.32
CA SER A 2 -8.48 17.56 -8.96
C SER A 2 -8.91 16.29 -8.23
N ILE A 3 -8.76 16.29 -6.91
CA ILE A 3 -9.33 15.25 -6.05
C ILE A 3 -10.85 15.49 -6.02
N ILE A 4 -11.63 14.46 -6.35
CA ILE A 4 -13.09 14.52 -6.37
C ILE A 4 -13.74 13.82 -5.18
N TYR A 5 -13.00 12.91 -4.52
CA TYR A 5 -13.42 12.21 -3.33
C TYR A 5 -12.20 11.82 -2.51
N SER A 6 -12.32 11.85 -1.19
CA SER A 6 -11.29 11.38 -0.25
C SER A 6 -11.97 10.73 0.95
N THR A 7 -11.44 9.62 1.40
CA THR A 7 -11.88 8.95 2.64
C THR A 7 -10.67 8.38 3.36
N GLU A 8 -10.78 8.25 4.67
CA GLU A 8 -9.74 7.69 5.52
C GLU A 8 -10.31 6.53 6.33
N THR A 9 -9.50 5.51 6.56
CA THR A 9 -9.84 4.37 7.43
C THR A 9 -8.64 4.00 8.27
N ALA A 10 -8.88 3.61 9.52
CA ALA A 10 -7.84 3.18 10.46
C ALA A 10 -7.39 1.73 10.19
N PHE A 11 -7.07 1.42 8.92
CA PHE A 11 -6.58 0.10 8.51
C PHE A 11 -5.32 0.25 7.66
N GLY A 12 -4.27 -0.51 7.98
CA GLY A 12 -3.03 -0.44 7.21
C GLY A 12 -1.86 -1.19 7.85
N GLY A 13 -0.65 -0.89 7.42
CA GLY A 13 0.56 -1.59 7.82
C GLY A 13 0.89 -1.56 9.32
N LYS A 14 0.37 -0.59 10.05
CA LYS A 14 0.48 -0.54 11.51
C LYS A 14 -0.25 -1.73 12.13
N GLN A 15 -1.48 -1.99 11.73
CA GLN A 15 -2.29 -3.10 12.21
C GLN A 15 -1.60 -4.45 11.96
N LEU A 16 -1.08 -4.68 10.76
CA LEU A 16 -0.32 -5.90 10.47
C LEU A 16 0.90 -6.04 11.39
N THR A 17 1.58 -4.94 11.73
CA THR A 17 2.72 -4.98 12.68
C THR A 17 2.25 -5.34 14.09
N GLU A 18 1.11 -4.82 14.55
CA GLU A 18 0.50 -5.16 15.84
C GLU A 18 0.11 -6.64 15.91
N GLU A 19 -0.48 -7.17 14.86
CA GLU A 19 -0.86 -8.58 14.75
C GLU A 19 0.38 -9.49 14.81
N ILE A 20 1.45 -9.16 14.07
CA ILE A 20 2.74 -9.88 14.11
C ILE A 20 3.34 -9.82 15.52
N GLN A 21 3.35 -8.65 16.15
CA GLN A 21 3.84 -8.47 17.51
C GLN A 21 3.12 -9.38 18.51
N GLN A 22 1.81 -9.43 18.44
CA GLN A 22 0.98 -10.23 19.36
C GLN A 22 1.15 -11.74 19.08
N HIS A 23 1.10 -12.14 17.83
CA HIS A 23 1.13 -13.55 17.46
C HIS A 23 2.48 -14.21 17.76
N TYR A 24 3.59 -13.52 17.45
CA TYR A 24 4.94 -14.03 17.63
C TYR A 24 5.62 -13.54 18.91
N ASN A 25 4.92 -12.80 19.78
CA ASN A 25 5.45 -12.22 21.01
C ASN A 25 6.74 -11.41 20.79
N LEU A 26 6.77 -10.60 19.76
CA LEU A 26 7.91 -9.78 19.37
C LEU A 26 7.78 -8.35 19.92
N SER A 27 8.90 -7.63 19.99
CA SER A 27 8.88 -6.18 20.17
C SER A 27 8.30 -5.51 18.93
N TRP A 28 7.77 -4.29 19.06
CA TRP A 28 7.30 -3.49 17.92
C TRP A 28 8.36 -3.33 16.83
N SER A 29 9.59 -3.07 17.23
CA SER A 29 10.73 -2.92 16.32
C SER A 29 11.03 -4.21 15.57
N ASP A 30 11.04 -5.34 16.27
CA ASP A 30 11.32 -6.65 15.67
C ASP A 30 10.18 -7.10 14.75
N ALA A 31 8.93 -6.90 15.15
CA ALA A 31 7.77 -7.17 14.30
C ALA A 31 7.80 -6.32 13.01
N GLY A 32 8.12 -5.03 13.11
CA GLY A 32 8.28 -4.15 11.96
C GLY A 32 9.44 -4.54 11.05
N ARG A 33 10.55 -5.02 11.61
CA ARG A 33 11.70 -5.54 10.85
C ARG A 33 11.34 -6.85 10.15
N ALA A 34 10.73 -7.81 10.86
CA ALA A 34 10.33 -9.09 10.31
C ALA A 34 9.30 -8.95 9.18
N LYS A 35 8.35 -8.04 9.31
CA LYS A 35 7.40 -7.71 8.24
C LYS A 35 8.08 -7.24 6.95
N ARG A 36 9.18 -6.48 7.05
CA ARG A 36 9.89 -5.93 5.88
C ARG A 36 10.94 -6.85 5.29
N LYS A 37 11.63 -7.62 6.15
CA LYS A 37 12.81 -8.39 5.77
C LYS A 37 12.57 -9.90 5.79
N GLY A 38 11.41 -10.34 6.24
CA GLY A 38 11.13 -11.75 6.50
C GLY A 38 11.76 -12.25 7.82
N GLY A 39 11.81 -13.58 7.99
CA GLY A 39 12.32 -14.23 9.18
C GLY A 39 11.23 -14.60 10.19
N LEU A 40 9.98 -14.56 9.79
CA LEU A 40 8.86 -15.18 10.49
C LEU A 40 8.74 -16.65 10.09
N SER A 41 7.95 -17.41 10.83
CA SER A 41 7.71 -18.83 10.55
C SER A 41 7.04 -19.03 9.20
N ASP A 42 7.16 -20.25 8.65
CA ASP A 42 6.64 -20.60 7.31
C ASP A 42 5.13 -20.42 7.17
N ASP A 43 4.40 -20.43 8.28
CA ASP A 43 2.95 -20.25 8.32
C ASP A 43 2.50 -18.78 8.23
N TYR A 44 3.43 -17.82 8.35
CA TYR A 44 3.13 -16.38 8.33
C TYR A 44 2.25 -15.97 7.13
N GLY A 45 2.54 -16.51 5.96
CA GLY A 45 1.78 -16.25 4.74
C GLY A 45 0.30 -16.59 4.90
N GLN A 46 0.02 -17.78 5.36
CA GLN A 46 -1.35 -18.30 5.48
C GLN A 46 -2.10 -17.76 6.70
N VAL A 47 -1.41 -17.64 7.84
CA VAL A 47 -2.04 -17.31 9.11
C VAL A 47 -2.28 -15.82 9.29
N MET A 48 -1.42 -14.98 8.71
CA MET A 48 -1.48 -13.54 8.92
C MET A 48 -1.58 -12.73 7.63
N LEU A 49 -0.73 -13.02 6.64
CA LEU A 49 -0.65 -12.17 5.45
C LEU A 49 -1.91 -12.28 4.59
N GLU A 50 -2.40 -13.49 4.32
CA GLU A 50 -3.62 -13.69 3.53
C GLU A 50 -4.89 -13.13 4.21
N PRO A 51 -5.14 -13.36 5.51
CA PRO A 51 -6.25 -12.69 6.21
C PRO A 51 -6.15 -11.16 6.18
N PHE A 52 -4.94 -10.61 6.34
CA PHE A 52 -4.71 -9.17 6.25
C PHE A 52 -5.04 -8.61 4.85
N LYS A 53 -4.54 -9.24 3.79
CA LYS A 53 -4.86 -8.87 2.39
C LYS A 53 -6.36 -8.92 2.14
N HIS A 54 -7.03 -9.96 2.59
CA HIS A 54 -8.47 -10.10 2.45
C HIS A 54 -9.24 -8.97 3.16
N SER A 55 -8.82 -8.61 4.37
CA SER A 55 -9.39 -7.48 5.11
C SER A 55 -9.15 -6.15 4.40
N LEU A 56 -7.95 -5.95 3.85
CA LEU A 56 -7.61 -4.75 3.08
C LEU A 56 -8.51 -4.61 1.85
N ILE A 57 -8.70 -5.69 1.09
CA ILE A 57 -9.58 -5.73 -0.08
C ILE A 57 -11.02 -5.34 0.30
N LYS A 58 -11.53 -5.85 1.42
CA LYS A 58 -12.86 -5.47 1.92
C LYS A 58 -12.97 -3.99 2.25
N HIS A 59 -11.93 -3.39 2.81
CA HIS A 59 -11.90 -1.95 3.08
C HIS A 59 -11.91 -1.13 1.80
N ILE A 60 -11.15 -1.54 0.78
CA ILE A 60 -11.13 -0.90 -0.53
C ILE A 60 -12.52 -1.02 -1.19
N ASP A 61 -13.11 -2.20 -1.24
CA ASP A 61 -14.45 -2.44 -1.80
C ASP A 61 -15.51 -1.57 -1.13
N LYS A 62 -15.48 -1.49 0.20
CA LYS A 62 -16.38 -0.62 0.94
C LYS A 62 -16.23 0.85 0.57
N ALA A 63 -14.99 1.34 0.47
CA ALA A 63 -14.72 2.72 0.08
C ALA A 63 -15.21 3.01 -1.35
N MET A 64 -15.01 2.07 -2.27
CA MET A 64 -15.49 2.17 -3.65
C MET A 64 -17.03 2.19 -3.72
N LYS A 65 -17.70 1.35 -2.95
CA LYS A 65 -19.18 1.36 -2.88
C LYS A 65 -19.73 2.68 -2.38
N ILE A 66 -19.10 3.27 -1.37
CA ILE A 66 -19.47 4.59 -0.87
C ILE A 66 -19.25 5.65 -1.96
N PHE A 67 -18.11 5.60 -2.65
CA PHE A 67 -17.81 6.51 -3.76
C PHE A 67 -18.86 6.39 -4.87
N TYR A 68 -19.18 5.20 -5.34
CA TYR A 68 -20.18 4.99 -6.39
C TYR A 68 -21.60 5.42 -5.98
N SER A 69 -21.95 5.29 -4.72
CA SER A 69 -23.24 5.77 -4.22
C SER A 69 -23.37 7.30 -4.21
N SER A 70 -22.23 7.99 -4.19
CA SER A 70 -22.16 9.46 -4.22
C SER A 70 -21.85 10.05 -5.60
N SER A 71 -21.54 9.23 -6.60
CA SER A 71 -21.00 9.66 -7.90
C SER A 71 -21.49 8.74 -9.02
N GLU A 72 -22.76 8.90 -9.41
CA GLU A 72 -23.46 7.98 -10.34
C GLU A 72 -22.85 7.86 -11.75
N SER A 73 -21.99 8.80 -12.16
CA SER A 73 -21.48 8.86 -13.54
C SER A 73 -19.98 8.59 -13.67
N ILE A 74 -19.29 8.26 -12.57
CA ILE A 74 -17.83 8.11 -12.58
C ILE A 74 -17.45 6.64 -12.40
N VAL A 75 -16.64 6.13 -13.33
CA VAL A 75 -16.09 4.77 -13.27
C VAL A 75 -14.63 4.84 -12.89
N ILE A 76 -14.24 4.06 -11.88
CA ILE A 76 -12.84 3.87 -11.53
C ILE A 76 -12.20 2.95 -12.57
N SER A 77 -11.26 3.47 -13.34
CA SER A 77 -10.57 2.73 -14.40
C SER A 77 -9.34 1.99 -13.93
N LYS A 78 -8.72 2.44 -12.83
CA LYS A 78 -7.49 1.87 -12.29
C LYS A 78 -7.30 2.23 -10.82
N LEU A 79 -6.70 1.31 -10.06
CA LEU A 79 -6.24 1.52 -8.69
C LEU A 79 -4.71 1.67 -8.69
N VAL A 80 -4.21 2.67 -7.98
CA VAL A 80 -2.77 2.86 -7.77
C VAL A 80 -2.49 2.74 -6.28
N LEU A 81 -1.71 1.74 -5.91
CA LEU A 81 -1.34 1.44 -4.54
C LEU A 81 -0.07 2.18 -4.16
N SER A 82 -0.03 2.76 -2.98
CA SER A 82 1.16 3.44 -2.45
C SER A 82 1.34 3.17 -0.96
N GLY A 83 2.52 3.52 -0.45
CA GLY A 83 2.89 3.25 0.94
C GLY A 83 3.52 1.87 1.13
N GLY A 84 3.99 1.59 2.35
CA GLY A 84 4.76 0.37 2.64
C GLY A 84 3.99 -0.94 2.44
N VAL A 85 2.67 -0.92 2.60
CA VAL A 85 1.80 -2.10 2.41
C VAL A 85 1.66 -2.48 0.93
N SER A 86 1.78 -1.53 0.02
CA SER A 86 1.67 -1.80 -1.43
C SER A 86 2.75 -2.76 -1.96
N LYS A 87 3.81 -2.97 -1.18
CA LYS A 87 4.93 -3.87 -1.50
C LYS A 87 4.68 -5.33 -1.09
N LEU A 88 3.58 -5.64 -0.45
CA LEU A 88 3.26 -7.03 -0.11
C LEU A 88 3.08 -7.84 -1.40
N ASP A 89 3.78 -8.98 -1.46
CA ASP A 89 3.81 -9.82 -2.64
C ASP A 89 2.41 -10.23 -3.10
N GLY A 90 2.12 -10.05 -4.39
CA GLY A 90 0.86 -10.39 -5.01
C GLY A 90 -0.33 -9.48 -4.64
N LEU A 91 -0.17 -8.49 -3.77
CA LEU A 91 -1.29 -7.67 -3.30
C LEU A 91 -2.02 -6.94 -4.43
N ALA A 92 -1.30 -6.39 -5.40
CA ALA A 92 -1.92 -5.69 -6.53
C ALA A 92 -2.76 -6.64 -7.40
N ASP A 93 -2.26 -7.85 -7.64
CA ASP A 93 -2.95 -8.88 -8.41
C ASP A 93 -4.17 -9.39 -7.66
N ASP A 94 -4.07 -9.61 -6.34
CA ASP A 94 -5.18 -10.02 -5.48
C ASP A 94 -6.30 -8.97 -5.50
N ILE A 95 -5.95 -7.69 -5.38
CA ILE A 95 -6.90 -6.57 -5.46
C ILE A 95 -7.53 -6.49 -6.85
N ALA A 96 -6.74 -6.57 -7.91
CA ALA A 96 -7.24 -6.51 -9.28
C ALA A 96 -8.23 -7.65 -9.57
N SER A 97 -7.90 -8.85 -9.13
CA SER A 97 -8.76 -10.04 -9.28
C SER A 97 -10.05 -9.93 -8.49
N ALA A 98 -9.97 -9.52 -7.23
CA ALA A 98 -11.12 -9.44 -6.33
C ALA A 98 -12.10 -8.33 -6.71
N LEU A 99 -11.61 -7.19 -7.19
CA LEU A 99 -12.43 -6.01 -7.50
C LEU A 99 -12.71 -5.86 -9.00
N SER A 100 -12.13 -6.72 -9.84
CA SER A 100 -12.24 -6.65 -11.31
C SER A 100 -11.84 -5.28 -11.88
N ILE A 101 -10.85 -4.63 -11.27
CA ILE A 101 -10.29 -3.35 -11.67
C ILE A 101 -8.77 -3.46 -11.72
N PRO A 102 -8.10 -3.03 -12.80
CA PRO A 102 -6.65 -3.01 -12.86
C PRO A 102 -6.03 -2.32 -11.65
N ALA A 103 -5.09 -2.97 -10.98
CA ALA A 103 -4.38 -2.40 -9.86
C ALA A 103 -2.86 -2.50 -10.09
N GLU A 104 -2.15 -1.46 -9.71
CA GLU A 104 -0.68 -1.41 -9.83
C GLU A 104 -0.06 -0.73 -8.61
N VAL A 105 1.17 -1.08 -8.29
CA VAL A 105 1.97 -0.34 -7.31
C VAL A 105 2.49 0.92 -7.97
N GLY A 106 2.24 2.06 -7.33
CA GLY A 106 2.70 3.35 -7.82
C GLY A 106 4.23 3.43 -7.78
N ASP A 107 4.80 3.80 -8.92
CA ASP A 107 6.24 4.01 -9.08
C ASP A 107 6.50 5.50 -9.33
N VAL A 108 6.99 6.18 -8.30
CA VAL A 108 7.31 7.61 -8.38
C VAL A 108 8.56 7.90 -9.19
N LEU A 109 9.42 6.89 -9.36
CA LEU A 109 10.70 7.06 -10.06
C LEU A 109 10.56 7.12 -11.57
N LYS A 110 9.47 6.60 -12.11
CA LYS A 110 9.22 6.65 -13.58
C LYS A 110 9.25 8.07 -14.18
N HIS A 111 9.03 9.08 -13.34
CA HIS A 111 8.90 10.47 -13.77
C HIS A 111 9.93 11.41 -13.12
N LEU A 112 10.92 10.86 -12.41
CA LEU A 112 11.93 11.63 -11.70
C LEU A 112 13.34 11.25 -12.18
N THR A 113 14.20 12.26 -12.31
CA THR A 113 15.63 12.03 -12.51
C THR A 113 16.29 12.00 -11.14
N VAL A 114 16.86 10.85 -10.76
CA VAL A 114 17.57 10.70 -9.48
C VAL A 114 19.01 11.20 -9.65
N ASN A 115 19.46 12.04 -8.72
CA ASN A 115 20.84 12.51 -8.73
C ASN A 115 21.79 11.35 -8.37
N ASN A 116 22.96 11.30 -9.03
CA ASN A 116 23.96 10.25 -8.83
C ASN A 116 24.52 10.14 -7.39
N ALA A 117 24.26 11.13 -6.54
CA ALA A 117 24.60 11.09 -5.12
C ALA A 117 23.66 10.23 -4.28
N ILE A 118 22.53 9.78 -4.85
CA ILE A 118 21.53 8.93 -4.19
C ILE A 118 21.69 7.51 -4.74
N ASP A 119 21.75 6.53 -3.84
CA ASP A 119 21.70 5.13 -4.25
C ASP A 119 20.33 4.80 -4.86
N ALA A 120 20.30 4.70 -6.18
CA ALA A 120 19.08 4.48 -6.94
C ALA A 120 18.39 3.15 -6.56
N ASN A 121 19.12 2.12 -6.16
CA ASN A 121 18.55 0.83 -5.77
C ASN A 121 17.83 0.95 -4.42
N SER A 122 18.47 1.57 -3.43
CA SER A 122 17.84 1.81 -2.13
C SER A 122 16.62 2.71 -2.24
N PHE A 123 16.69 3.72 -3.11
CA PHE A 123 15.57 4.64 -3.36
C PHE A 123 14.41 3.97 -4.10
N ALA A 124 14.69 3.08 -5.05
CA ALA A 124 13.68 2.32 -5.77
C ALA A 124 12.87 1.41 -4.83
N ASP A 125 13.57 0.78 -3.88
CA ASP A 125 12.93 -0.07 -2.88
C ASP A 125 11.98 0.70 -1.95
N GLU A 126 12.24 1.98 -1.70
CA GLU A 126 11.40 2.81 -0.83
C GLU A 126 10.39 3.68 -1.60
N GLY A 127 10.46 3.70 -2.93
CA GLY A 127 9.64 4.55 -3.80
C GLY A 127 8.15 4.59 -3.47
N PRO A 128 7.47 3.44 -3.33
CA PRO A 128 6.05 3.42 -3.00
C PRO A 128 5.73 4.04 -1.63
N ALA A 129 6.61 3.90 -0.65
CA ALA A 129 6.44 4.52 0.68
C ALA A 129 6.70 6.03 0.65
N MET A 130 7.53 6.51 -0.28
CA MET A 130 7.89 7.92 -0.43
C MET A 130 6.94 8.72 -1.31
N MET A 131 5.96 8.08 -1.95
CA MET A 131 5.06 8.73 -2.91
C MET A 131 4.39 9.99 -2.34
N LEU A 132 3.93 9.96 -1.09
CA LEU A 132 3.31 11.11 -0.45
C LEU A 132 4.31 12.27 -0.27
N ALA A 133 5.50 11.98 0.24
CA ALA A 133 6.53 12.99 0.47
C ALA A 133 6.98 13.66 -0.84
N LEU A 134 7.17 12.86 -1.89
CA LEU A 134 7.53 13.37 -3.21
C LEU A 134 6.40 14.17 -3.85
N GLY A 135 5.14 13.73 -3.68
CA GLY A 135 3.97 14.47 -4.15
C GLY A 135 3.85 15.85 -3.49
N LEU A 136 4.11 15.95 -2.19
CA LEU A 136 4.13 17.20 -1.45
C LEU A 136 5.28 18.12 -1.93
N ALA A 137 6.49 17.59 -2.07
CA ALA A 137 7.63 18.37 -2.57
C ALA A 137 7.40 18.93 -3.98
N LEU A 138 6.76 18.17 -4.86
CA LEU A 138 6.41 18.62 -6.21
C LEU A 138 5.26 19.65 -6.22
N SER A 139 4.40 19.65 -5.22
CA SER A 139 3.30 20.61 -5.12
C SER A 139 3.77 22.02 -4.73
N GLU A 140 4.84 22.11 -3.95
CA GLU A 140 5.43 23.40 -3.52
C GLU A 140 6.30 24.06 -4.60
N SER A 141 6.68 23.30 -5.63
CA SER A 141 7.55 23.80 -6.71
C SER A 141 6.79 24.43 -7.90
N ARG A 142 5.49 24.74 -7.73
CA ARG A 142 4.64 25.38 -8.74
C ARG A 142 4.34 26.84 -8.37
#